data_b48049b58aa3b419cf1a398a0909d614
#
_entry.id   b48049b58aa3b419cf1a398a0909d614
#
_cell.length_a   1.000
_cell.length_b   1.000
_cell.length_c   1.000
_cell.angle_alpha   90.00
_cell.angle_beta   90.00
_cell.angle_gamma   90.00
#
_symmetry.space_group_name_H-M   'P 1'
#
loop_
_entity.id
_entity.type
_entity.pdbx_description
1 polymer ?
#
loop_
_entity_poly.entity_id
_entity_poly.type
_entity_poly.pdbx_seq_one_letter_code
_entity_poly.pdbx_strand_id
1 'polypeptide(L)'
;MAEDRYKLIVAKDYTEQYFRDMWNAAYCKQEIYTFDGIRVFFYDDNFDHAFYESTDRRQGIHKSKKKDVLSMRRLSRFYWIKDVLRDPDAELYVGYESKSKSYTRSKRVAVVKNNYVVVIQIYADKKAKFITAYVADNSIDKIKEGPKWVDTKKNAD
;
A
#
# COMPACT_ATOMS: atom_id res chain seq x y z
N MET A 1 10.18 10.12 -14.80
CA MET A 1 11.66 9.99 -14.65
C MET A 1 11.96 9.28 -13.35
N ALA A 2 12.87 8.32 -13.38
CA ALA A 2 13.22 7.53 -12.19
C ALA A 2 13.73 8.40 -11.02
N GLU A 3 14.44 9.47 -11.35
CA GLU A 3 15.00 10.41 -10.36
C GLU A 3 13.94 11.21 -9.61
N ASP A 4 12.71 11.23 -10.13
CA ASP A 4 11.60 11.94 -9.47
C ASP A 4 10.79 11.04 -8.55
N ARG A 5 11.18 9.77 -8.44
CA ARG A 5 10.48 8.81 -7.58
C ARG A 5 10.98 8.87 -6.15
N TYR A 6 10.12 8.47 -5.23
CA TYR A 6 10.45 8.27 -3.81
C TYR A 6 10.89 9.55 -3.11
N LYS A 7 10.28 10.67 -3.49
CA LYS A 7 10.54 11.94 -2.82
C LYS A 7 9.86 11.97 -1.46
N LEU A 8 10.55 12.58 -0.50
CA LEU A 8 10.00 12.78 0.84
C LEU A 8 9.42 14.18 0.94
N ILE A 9 8.26 14.26 1.60
CA ILE A 9 7.61 15.54 1.91
C ILE A 9 7.87 15.86 3.38
N VAL A 10 8.12 17.13 3.68
CA VAL A 10 8.21 17.57 5.09
C VAL A 10 6.78 17.69 5.62
N ALA A 11 6.26 16.58 6.15
CA ALA A 11 4.83 16.45 6.48
C ALA A 11 4.36 17.47 7.51
N LYS A 12 5.21 17.85 8.45
CA LYS A 12 4.87 18.82 9.50
C LYS A 12 4.55 20.21 8.98
N ASP A 13 4.96 20.50 7.73
CA ASP A 13 4.71 21.82 7.13
C ASP A 13 3.32 21.96 6.53
N TYR A 14 2.53 20.88 6.55
CA TYR A 14 1.20 20.85 5.94
C TYR A 14 0.17 20.34 6.93
N THR A 15 -1.10 20.72 6.69
CA THR A 15 -2.21 20.27 7.53
C THR A 15 -2.73 18.91 7.06
N GLU A 16 -3.47 18.23 7.93
CA GLU A 16 -4.15 17.00 7.56
C GLU A 16 -5.12 17.26 6.40
N GLN A 17 -5.84 18.37 6.44
CA GLN A 17 -6.80 18.71 5.38
C GLN A 17 -6.11 18.88 4.04
N TYR A 18 -4.90 19.46 4.04
CA TYR A 18 -4.10 19.57 2.83
C TYR A 18 -3.83 18.18 2.22
N PHE A 19 -3.44 17.22 3.07
CA PHE A 19 -3.16 15.87 2.59
C PHE A 19 -4.43 15.15 2.14
N ARG A 20 -5.56 15.38 2.80
CA ARG A 20 -6.83 14.80 2.36
C ARG A 20 -7.26 15.34 1.01
N ASP A 21 -7.09 16.63 0.79
CA ASP A 21 -7.38 17.24 -0.51
C ASP A 21 -6.45 16.70 -1.59
N MET A 22 -5.18 16.53 -1.28
CA MET A 22 -4.21 15.94 -2.21
C MET A 22 -4.51 14.48 -2.49
N TRP A 23 -4.98 13.73 -1.47
CA TRP A 23 -5.37 12.33 -1.67
C TRP A 23 -6.47 12.22 -2.71
N ASN A 24 -7.47 13.06 -2.58
CA ASN A 24 -8.55 13.09 -3.54
C ASN A 24 -8.06 13.45 -4.95
N ALA A 25 -7.25 14.51 -5.05
CA ALA A 25 -6.78 15.00 -6.35
C ALA A 25 -5.73 14.09 -7.00
N ALA A 26 -4.80 13.55 -6.22
CA ALA A 26 -3.66 12.81 -6.76
C ALA A 26 -3.92 11.31 -6.91
N TYR A 27 -4.85 10.77 -6.13
CA TYR A 27 -5.13 9.33 -6.13
C TYR A 27 -6.57 8.99 -6.53
N CYS A 28 -7.55 9.59 -5.86
CA CYS A 28 -8.95 9.21 -6.09
C CYS A 28 -9.46 9.60 -7.48
N LYS A 29 -9.03 10.76 -7.97
CA LYS A 29 -9.47 11.29 -9.26
C LYS A 29 -8.51 10.99 -10.42
N GLN A 30 -7.45 10.24 -10.16
CA GLN A 30 -6.47 9.90 -11.20
C GLN A 30 -6.60 8.44 -11.61
N GLU A 31 -6.21 8.16 -12.84
CA GLU A 31 -6.09 6.78 -13.30
C GLU A 31 -4.69 6.31 -12.97
N ILE A 32 -4.59 5.42 -11.98
CA ILE A 32 -3.31 4.90 -11.53
C ILE A 32 -3.22 3.42 -11.89
N TYR A 33 -2.15 3.05 -12.55
CA TYR A 33 -1.89 1.68 -12.99
C TYR A 33 -0.60 1.18 -12.35
N THR A 34 -0.58 -0.12 -12.06
CA THR A 34 0.68 -0.78 -11.72
C THR A 34 1.57 -0.83 -12.96
N PHE A 35 2.84 -1.15 -12.75
CA PHE A 35 3.77 -1.25 -13.87
C PHE A 35 3.36 -2.34 -14.88
N ASP A 36 2.58 -3.32 -14.45
CA ASP A 36 2.09 -4.41 -15.30
C ASP A 36 0.64 -4.24 -15.75
N GLY A 37 0.09 -3.03 -15.62
CA GLY A 37 -1.16 -2.66 -16.26
C GLY A 37 -2.44 -2.90 -15.48
N ILE A 38 -2.34 -3.15 -14.17
CA ILE A 38 -3.52 -3.29 -13.32
C ILE A 38 -3.96 -1.91 -12.86
N ARG A 39 -5.22 -1.55 -13.11
CA ARG A 39 -5.76 -0.30 -12.62
C ARG A 39 -6.09 -0.40 -11.13
N VAL A 40 -5.56 0.54 -10.36
CA VAL A 40 -5.79 0.57 -8.90
C VAL A 40 -6.73 1.73 -8.57
N PHE A 41 -7.83 1.42 -7.91
CA PHE A 41 -8.82 2.41 -7.48
C PHE A 41 -8.56 2.83 -6.05
N PHE A 42 -8.65 4.13 -5.80
CA PHE A 42 -8.45 4.74 -4.49
C PHE A 42 -9.71 5.49 -4.09
N TYR A 43 -10.07 5.41 -2.83
CA TYR A 43 -11.27 6.03 -2.30
C TYR A 43 -10.91 6.97 -1.14
N ASP A 44 -11.75 7.97 -0.90
CA ASP A 44 -11.51 8.94 0.17
C ASP A 44 -11.34 8.24 1.53
N ASP A 45 -12.12 7.20 1.78
CA ASP A 45 -12.08 6.44 3.03
C ASP A 45 -10.74 5.74 3.26
N ASN A 46 -9.97 5.52 2.21
CA ASN A 46 -8.67 4.85 2.32
C ASN A 46 -7.60 5.72 2.96
N PHE A 47 -7.84 7.03 3.09
CA PHE A 47 -6.86 7.93 3.67
C PHE A 47 -6.44 7.46 5.07
N ASP A 48 -7.40 7.09 5.89
CA ASP A 48 -7.11 6.66 7.25
C ASP A 48 -6.29 5.38 7.27
N HIS A 49 -6.59 4.45 6.39
CA HIS A 49 -5.81 3.21 6.28
C HIS A 49 -4.38 3.45 5.84
N ALA A 50 -4.17 4.46 5.01
CA ALA A 50 -2.85 4.77 4.47
C ALA A 50 -1.98 5.55 5.45
N PHE A 51 -2.57 6.50 6.21
CA PHE A 51 -1.78 7.50 6.91
C PHE A 51 -1.98 7.55 8.42
N TYR A 52 -2.96 6.82 8.96
CA TYR A 52 -3.12 6.68 10.39
C TYR A 52 -2.53 5.36 10.87
N GLU A 53 -2.02 5.35 12.07
CA GLU A 53 -1.53 4.13 12.70
C GLU A 53 -2.00 4.06 14.15
N SER A 54 -1.91 2.88 14.74
CA SER A 54 -2.33 2.65 16.13
C SER A 54 -1.21 3.03 17.08
N THR A 55 -1.57 3.69 18.18
CA THR A 55 -0.64 3.93 19.29
C THR A 55 -0.42 2.69 20.13
N ASP A 56 -1.28 1.69 20.02
CA ASP A 56 -1.19 0.48 20.83
C ASP A 56 -0.09 -0.44 20.30
N ARG A 57 1.01 -0.53 21.04
CA ARG A 57 2.17 -1.36 20.68
C ARG A 57 2.11 -2.75 21.28
N ARG A 58 1.04 -3.09 22.03
CA ARG A 58 0.91 -4.42 22.61
C ARG A 58 0.74 -5.47 21.52
N GLN A 59 1.13 -6.69 21.85
CA GLN A 59 1.03 -7.82 20.93
C GLN A 59 -0.13 -8.72 21.32
N GLY A 60 -0.68 -9.43 20.34
CA GLY A 60 -1.69 -10.43 20.58
C GLY A 60 -3.10 -9.87 20.66
N ILE A 61 -3.97 -10.61 21.37
CA ILE A 61 -5.41 -10.35 21.40
C ILE A 61 -5.81 -9.06 22.11
N HIS A 62 -4.93 -8.53 22.95
CA HIS A 62 -5.20 -7.31 23.69
C HIS A 62 -4.84 -6.05 22.90
N LYS A 63 -4.24 -6.20 21.74
CA LYS A 63 -3.84 -5.05 20.93
C LYS A 63 -5.07 -4.38 20.31
N SER A 64 -5.19 -3.06 20.50
CA SER A 64 -6.20 -2.29 19.80
C SER A 64 -5.84 -2.19 18.31
N LYS A 65 -6.83 -2.44 17.45
CA LYS A 65 -6.65 -2.28 16.01
C LYS A 65 -7.06 -0.90 15.52
N LYS A 66 -7.48 -0.03 16.44
CA LYS A 66 -7.90 1.32 16.09
C LYS A 66 -6.70 2.15 15.65
N LYS A 67 -6.80 2.76 14.48
CA LYS A 67 -5.79 3.68 13.95
C LYS A 67 -6.15 5.09 14.42
N ASP A 68 -5.46 5.56 15.42
CA ASP A 68 -5.82 6.80 16.12
C ASP A 68 -4.78 7.90 16.03
N VAL A 69 -3.65 7.66 15.36
CA VAL A 69 -2.58 8.64 15.24
C VAL A 69 -2.20 8.85 13.79
N LEU A 70 -2.23 10.10 13.36
CA LEU A 70 -1.76 10.48 12.03
C LEU A 70 -0.24 10.31 11.98
N SER A 71 0.24 9.50 11.06
CA SER A 71 1.65 9.15 10.96
C SER A 71 2.39 10.12 10.05
N MET A 72 3.28 10.92 10.64
CA MET A 72 4.14 11.81 9.85
C MET A 72 5.06 11.02 8.93
N ARG A 73 5.52 9.87 9.38
CA ARG A 73 6.38 9.00 8.59
C ARG A 73 5.67 8.52 7.31
N ARG A 74 4.40 8.14 7.44
CA ARG A 74 3.61 7.71 6.29
C ARG A 74 3.26 8.89 5.38
N LEU A 75 2.91 10.02 5.97
CA LEU A 75 2.59 11.22 5.20
C LEU A 75 3.79 11.74 4.41
N SER A 76 4.99 11.66 4.99
CA SER A 76 6.20 12.09 4.28
C SER A 76 6.44 11.27 3.01
N ARG A 77 5.84 10.08 2.93
CA ARG A 77 5.93 9.18 1.79
C ARG A 77 4.64 9.17 0.96
N PHE A 78 3.94 10.29 0.96
CA PHE A 78 2.64 10.42 0.29
C PHE A 78 2.67 9.93 -1.15
N TYR A 79 3.68 10.31 -1.91
CA TYR A 79 3.78 9.94 -3.32
C TYR A 79 4.39 8.56 -3.55
N TRP A 80 4.94 7.95 -2.50
CA TRP A 80 5.57 6.64 -2.63
C TRP A 80 4.56 5.55 -3.02
N ILE A 81 3.30 5.71 -2.67
CA ILE A 81 2.27 4.73 -3.00
C ILE A 81 2.22 4.52 -4.51
N LYS A 82 2.03 5.59 -5.26
CA LYS A 82 1.98 5.46 -6.72
C LYS A 82 3.34 5.18 -7.33
N ASP A 83 4.41 5.68 -6.71
CA ASP A 83 5.76 5.43 -7.21
C ASP A 83 6.09 3.95 -7.17
N VAL A 84 5.74 3.27 -6.07
CA VAL A 84 5.95 1.82 -5.94
C VAL A 84 5.10 1.05 -6.94
N LEU A 85 3.83 1.42 -7.08
CA LEU A 85 2.94 0.73 -8.01
C LEU A 85 3.44 0.80 -9.46
N ARG A 86 4.06 1.91 -9.81
CA ARG A 86 4.57 2.16 -11.17
C ARG A 86 6.01 1.68 -11.39
N ASP A 87 6.68 1.21 -10.35
CA ASP A 87 8.08 0.85 -10.43
C ASP A 87 8.25 -0.59 -10.94
N PRO A 88 8.83 -0.79 -12.14
CA PRO A 88 9.01 -2.14 -12.67
C PRO A 88 10.00 -2.99 -11.88
N ASP A 89 10.78 -2.38 -11.02
CA ASP A 89 11.71 -3.10 -10.13
C ASP A 89 11.08 -3.49 -8.80
N ALA A 90 9.83 -3.12 -8.55
CA ALA A 90 9.13 -3.51 -7.33
C ALA A 90 8.85 -5.01 -7.33
N GLU A 91 8.92 -5.61 -6.15
CA GLU A 91 8.64 -7.02 -5.98
C GLU A 91 7.19 -7.24 -5.60
N LEU A 92 6.60 -8.33 -6.09
CA LEU A 92 5.20 -8.66 -5.84
C LEU A 92 5.11 -9.93 -5.02
N TYR A 93 4.37 -9.87 -3.91
CA TYR A 93 4.14 -11.02 -3.04
C TYR A 93 2.65 -11.20 -2.82
N VAL A 94 2.24 -12.45 -2.56
CA VAL A 94 0.86 -12.72 -2.15
C VAL A 94 0.64 -12.11 -0.78
N GLY A 95 -0.37 -11.24 -0.68
CA GLY A 95 -0.67 -10.58 0.56
C GLY A 95 -1.36 -11.51 1.56
N TYR A 96 -0.93 -11.44 2.81
CA TYR A 96 -1.56 -12.20 3.89
C TYR A 96 -2.89 -11.55 4.26
N GLU A 97 -3.93 -12.37 4.39
CA GLU A 97 -5.22 -11.90 4.84
C GLU A 97 -5.47 -12.36 6.28
N SER A 98 -5.49 -11.39 7.20
CA SER A 98 -5.62 -11.69 8.62
C SER A 98 -6.95 -12.34 8.99
N LYS A 99 -8.02 -12.05 8.27
CA LYS A 99 -9.33 -12.64 8.55
C LYS A 99 -9.36 -14.13 8.35
N SER A 100 -8.70 -14.61 7.32
CA SER A 100 -8.61 -16.04 7.02
C SER A 100 -7.35 -16.66 7.61
N LYS A 101 -6.46 -15.86 8.14
CA LYS A 101 -5.15 -16.27 8.68
C LYS A 101 -4.36 -17.10 7.68
N SER A 102 -4.46 -16.74 6.40
CA SER A 102 -3.80 -17.46 5.33
C SER A 102 -3.44 -16.55 4.18
N TYR A 103 -2.62 -17.06 3.27
CA TYR A 103 -2.35 -16.42 2.01
C TYR A 103 -3.47 -16.82 1.04
N THR A 104 -4.60 -16.15 1.13
CA THR A 104 -5.78 -16.53 0.37
C THR A 104 -5.64 -16.18 -1.10
N ARG A 105 -6.43 -16.89 -1.90
CA ARG A 105 -6.56 -16.57 -3.32
C ARG A 105 -7.46 -15.36 -3.55
N SER A 106 -7.89 -14.67 -2.52
CA SER A 106 -8.67 -13.44 -2.65
C SER A 106 -7.88 -12.32 -3.31
N LYS A 107 -6.65 -12.62 -3.70
CA LYS A 107 -5.89 -11.78 -4.62
C LYS A 107 -5.38 -10.49 -4.01
N ARG A 108 -5.02 -10.56 -2.73
CA ARG A 108 -4.23 -9.48 -2.14
C ARG A 108 -2.80 -9.59 -2.61
N VAL A 109 -2.25 -8.45 -3.01
CA VAL A 109 -0.88 -8.38 -3.51
C VAL A 109 -0.14 -7.32 -2.71
N ALA A 110 1.01 -7.68 -2.18
CA ALA A 110 1.92 -6.72 -1.55
C ALA A 110 2.96 -6.31 -2.58
N VAL A 111 2.98 -5.04 -2.92
CA VAL A 111 3.96 -4.47 -3.86
C VAL A 111 5.06 -3.84 -3.00
N VAL A 112 6.27 -4.33 -3.13
CA VAL A 112 7.36 -4.01 -2.20
C VAL A 112 8.54 -3.37 -2.93
N LYS A 113 8.99 -2.25 -2.39
CA LYS A 113 10.24 -1.63 -2.81
C LYS A 113 11.06 -1.35 -1.55
N ASN A 114 12.20 -2.02 -1.41
CA ASN A 114 13.00 -2.00 -0.19
C ASN A 114 12.13 -2.44 1.00
N ASN A 115 11.84 -1.57 1.95
CA ASN A 115 10.98 -1.88 3.08
C ASN A 115 9.62 -1.17 3.03
N TYR A 116 9.30 -0.52 1.92
CA TYR A 116 8.00 0.13 1.75
C TYR A 116 7.04 -0.81 1.05
N VAL A 117 5.83 -0.94 1.59
CA VAL A 117 4.83 -1.91 1.13
C VAL A 117 3.53 -1.21 0.80
N VAL A 118 3.00 -1.51 -0.39
CA VAL A 118 1.66 -1.10 -0.78
C VAL A 118 0.84 -2.36 -0.99
N VAL A 119 -0.30 -2.46 -0.33
CA VAL A 119 -1.20 -3.61 -0.45
C VAL A 119 -2.41 -3.22 -1.28
N ILE A 120 -2.65 -4.00 -2.32
CA ILE A 120 -3.84 -3.85 -3.17
C ILE A 120 -4.60 -5.17 -3.19
N GLN A 121 -5.88 -5.12 -3.58
CA GLN A 121 -6.69 -6.32 -3.73
C GLN A 121 -7.29 -6.34 -5.13
N ILE A 122 -6.93 -7.36 -5.89
CA ILE A 122 -7.47 -7.56 -7.24
C ILE A 122 -8.88 -8.15 -7.10
N TYR A 123 -9.87 -7.50 -7.68
CA TYR A 123 -11.25 -7.95 -7.59
C TYR A 123 -11.88 -8.26 -8.96
N ALA A 124 -11.22 -7.88 -10.03
CA ALA A 124 -11.68 -8.15 -11.39
C ALA A 124 -10.48 -8.17 -12.32
N ASP A 125 -10.68 -8.52 -13.56
CA ASP A 125 -9.62 -8.58 -14.55
C ASP A 125 -8.95 -7.22 -14.67
N LYS A 126 -7.67 -7.16 -14.33
CA LYS A 126 -6.83 -5.95 -14.37
C LYS A 126 -7.40 -4.77 -13.58
N LYS A 127 -8.17 -5.07 -12.53
CA LYS A 127 -8.72 -4.05 -11.62
C LYS A 127 -8.45 -4.42 -10.18
N ALA A 128 -7.93 -3.47 -9.43
CA ALA A 128 -7.66 -3.66 -8.01
C ALA A 128 -8.08 -2.43 -7.22
N LYS A 129 -8.24 -2.59 -5.92
CA LYS A 129 -8.48 -1.48 -5.02
C LYS A 129 -7.33 -1.37 -4.04
N PHE A 130 -7.02 -0.15 -3.64
CA PHE A 130 -6.02 0.11 -2.63
C PHE A 130 -6.51 -0.36 -1.26
N ILE A 131 -5.65 -0.99 -0.49
CA ILE A 131 -5.95 -1.43 0.87
C ILE A 131 -5.19 -0.57 1.88
N THR A 132 -3.86 -0.60 1.84
CA THR A 132 -3.04 0.16 2.77
C THR A 132 -1.61 0.29 2.25
N ALA A 133 -0.83 1.15 2.92
CA ALA A 133 0.60 1.29 2.63
C ALA A 133 1.33 1.62 3.93
N TYR A 134 2.55 1.11 4.07
CA TYR A 134 3.32 1.31 5.30
C TYR A 134 4.79 1.00 5.10
N VAL A 135 5.59 1.43 6.07
CA VAL A 135 7.01 1.07 6.11
C VAL A 135 7.15 -0.17 7.01
N ALA A 136 7.63 -1.24 6.44
CA ALA A 136 7.71 -2.54 7.12
C ALA A 136 9.10 -2.75 7.74
N ASP A 137 9.35 -2.12 8.87
CA ASP A 137 10.68 -2.20 9.51
C ASP A 137 11.01 -3.61 9.99
N ASN A 138 10.05 -4.23 10.70
CA ASN A 138 10.28 -5.52 11.34
C ASN A 138 9.60 -6.67 10.62
N SER A 139 8.64 -6.36 9.75
CA SER A 139 7.86 -7.39 9.06
C SER A 139 8.30 -7.64 7.63
N ILE A 140 9.28 -6.88 7.14
CA ILE A 140 9.67 -6.99 5.72
C ILE A 140 10.20 -8.38 5.38
N ASP A 141 10.99 -8.98 6.25
CA ASP A 141 11.52 -10.31 5.99
C ASP A 141 10.40 -11.35 5.92
N LYS A 142 9.43 -11.22 6.83
CA LYS A 142 8.28 -12.12 6.83
C LYS A 142 7.46 -11.99 5.55
N ILE A 143 7.30 -10.77 5.05
CA ILE A 143 6.60 -10.53 3.78
C ILE A 143 7.36 -11.20 2.63
N LYS A 144 8.67 -11.04 2.59
CA LYS A 144 9.52 -11.60 1.53
C LYS A 144 9.67 -13.11 1.62
N GLU A 145 9.37 -13.70 2.75
CA GLU A 145 9.32 -15.16 2.90
C GLU A 145 8.03 -15.75 2.33
N GLY A 146 7.01 -14.93 2.13
CA GLY A 146 5.74 -15.37 1.59
C GLY A 146 5.82 -15.69 0.11
N PRO A 147 4.76 -16.32 -0.43
CA PRO A 147 4.73 -16.68 -1.85
C PRO A 147 4.78 -15.41 -2.72
N LYS A 148 5.51 -15.49 -3.81
CA LYS A 148 5.52 -14.42 -4.79
C LYS A 148 4.21 -14.43 -5.55
N TRP A 149 3.69 -13.25 -5.83
CA TRP A 149 2.51 -13.11 -6.67
C TRP A 149 2.89 -13.36 -8.12
N VAL A 150 2.11 -14.20 -8.78
CA VAL A 150 2.31 -14.50 -10.19
C VAL A 150 0.94 -14.39 -10.87
N ASP A 151 0.88 -13.56 -11.92
CA ASP A 151 -0.34 -13.44 -12.71
C ASP A 151 -0.58 -14.72 -13.49
N THR A 152 -1.67 -15.41 -13.16
CA THR A 152 -1.99 -16.69 -13.79
C THR A 152 -2.21 -16.56 -15.30
N LYS A 153 -2.75 -15.43 -15.75
CA LYS A 153 -2.91 -15.20 -17.19
C LYS A 153 -1.56 -15.07 -17.89
N LYS A 154 -0.60 -14.42 -17.26
CA LYS A 154 0.73 -14.25 -17.80
C LYS A 154 1.47 -15.57 -17.88
N ASN A 155 1.17 -16.48 -16.96
CA ASN A 155 1.81 -17.79 -16.92
C ASN A 155 1.12 -18.84 -17.75
N ALA A 156 -0.09 -18.57 -18.21
CA ALA A 156 -0.82 -19.53 -19.03
C ALA A 156 -0.36 -19.54 -20.48
N ASP A 157 0.46 -18.59 -20.85
CA ASP A 157 0.99 -18.51 -22.23
C ASP A 157 2.15 -19.47 -22.48
#